data_d13fb24e027265444b123557ba678642
#
_entry.id   d13fb24e027265444b123557ba678642
#
_cell.length_a   1.000
_cell.length_b   1.000
_cell.length_c   1.000
_cell.angle_alpha   90.00
_cell.angle_beta   90.00
_cell.angle_gamma   90.00
#
_symmetry.space_group_name_H-M   'P 1'
#
loop_
_entity.id
_entity.type
_entity.pdbx_description
1 polymer ?
#
loop_
_entity_poly.entity_id
_entity_poly.type
_entity_poly.pdbx_seq_one_letter_code
_entity_poly.pdbx_strand_id
1 'polypeptide(L)'
;IIEHTEALHVIDVNSGNNISSGAGSSNKEHALTVNKMAATEIARQLRLRDMGGIIVIDFIDMINADHRRDLYDHFKSEMSRDKARHKILPPSKFGLIQLTRQRTRPEKVIKTKEDNPNIDGEILAPIVVVERMEEVIRNLIQTEKGKLFLHVHPFVEAYLTKGLMSIQTKWYLKYKKWVTIIPRDSFKYLEYKMVNSKKEELMSYSN
;
A
#
# COMPACT_ATOMS: atom_id res chain seq x y z
N ILE A 1 5.95 2.84 -5.43
CA ILE A 1 5.19 4.09 -5.66
C ILE A 1 4.56 3.99 -7.05
N ILE A 2 3.32 4.49 -7.20
CA ILE A 2 2.63 4.57 -8.51
C ILE A 2 2.23 6.02 -8.70
N GLU A 3 2.74 6.65 -9.73
CA GLU A 3 2.47 8.05 -10.06
C GLU A 3 1.88 8.17 -11.46
N HIS A 4 1.01 9.15 -11.63
CA HIS A 4 0.38 9.47 -12.90
C HIS A 4 0.91 10.82 -13.38
N THR A 5 1.49 10.84 -14.57
CA THR A 5 1.88 12.06 -15.28
C THR A 5 0.83 12.39 -16.35
N GLU A 6 0.94 13.53 -17.02
CA GLU A 6 0.02 13.90 -18.09
C GLU A 6 -0.04 12.87 -19.23
N ALA A 7 1.07 12.19 -19.52
CA ALA A 7 1.21 11.31 -20.69
C ALA A 7 1.34 9.82 -20.36
N LEU A 8 1.82 9.46 -19.19
CA LEU A 8 2.14 8.07 -18.85
C LEU A 8 2.07 7.81 -17.34
N HIS A 9 2.02 6.53 -16.97
CA HIS A 9 2.18 6.09 -15.58
C HIS A 9 3.63 5.70 -15.33
N VAL A 10 4.16 6.10 -14.18
CA VAL A 10 5.47 5.68 -13.68
C VAL A 10 5.27 4.87 -12.42
N ILE A 11 5.92 3.73 -12.36
CA ILE A 11 5.90 2.84 -11.20
C ILE A 11 7.34 2.62 -10.75
N ASP A 12 7.64 3.05 -9.53
CA ASP A 12 8.93 2.88 -8.89
C ASP A 12 8.85 1.83 -7.79
N VAL A 13 9.75 0.83 -7.85
CA VAL A 13 9.84 -0.29 -6.92
C VAL A 13 11.03 -0.09 -6.00
N ASN A 14 10.75 0.21 -4.73
CA ASN A 14 11.74 0.36 -3.69
C ASN A 14 11.70 -0.81 -2.70
N SER A 15 12.87 -1.30 -2.28
CA SER A 15 12.99 -2.38 -1.29
C SER A 15 12.56 -1.96 0.12
N GLY A 16 12.39 -0.66 0.38
CA GLY A 16 12.12 -0.13 1.72
C GLY A 16 13.24 -0.47 2.72
N ASN A 17 12.90 -0.52 4.00
CA ASN A 17 13.84 -0.85 5.09
C ASN A 17 14.14 -2.36 5.23
N ASN A 18 13.76 -3.19 4.27
CA ASN A 18 13.99 -4.63 4.30
C ASN A 18 15.40 -5.04 3.80
N ILE A 19 16.36 -4.13 3.80
CA ILE A 19 17.77 -4.45 3.58
C ILE A 19 18.31 -5.03 4.88
N SER A 20 18.08 -6.32 5.12
CA SER A 20 18.83 -7.04 6.14
C SER A 20 20.30 -7.08 5.68
N SER A 21 21.15 -6.50 6.48
CA SER A 21 22.60 -6.40 6.33
C SER A 21 23.26 -7.79 6.38
N GLY A 22 23.23 -8.48 5.24
CA GLY A 22 23.89 -9.78 5.02
C GLY A 22 24.73 -9.72 3.74
N ALA A 23 25.99 -10.09 3.88
CA ALA A 23 27.03 -9.90 2.86
C ALA A 23 26.76 -10.63 1.53
N GLY A 24 26.89 -9.92 0.45
CA GLY A 24 27.41 -10.36 -0.86
C GLY A 24 26.48 -11.11 -1.82
N SER A 25 26.10 -12.32 -1.60
CA SER A 25 25.32 -13.14 -2.56
C SER A 25 23.81 -13.13 -2.29
N SER A 26 23.41 -12.92 -1.06
CA SER A 26 22.03 -12.84 -0.59
C SER A 26 21.28 -11.61 -1.15
N ASN A 27 21.97 -10.50 -1.41
CA ASN A 27 21.33 -9.27 -1.90
C ASN A 27 20.84 -9.36 -3.36
N LYS A 28 21.51 -10.17 -4.20
CA LYS A 28 21.14 -10.32 -5.63
C LYS A 28 19.90 -11.20 -5.82
N GLU A 29 19.79 -12.26 -5.04
CA GLU A 29 18.60 -13.14 -5.02
C GLU A 29 17.41 -12.43 -4.35
N HIS A 30 17.71 -11.60 -3.36
CA HIS A 30 16.71 -10.80 -2.68
C HIS A 30 16.07 -9.77 -3.63
N ALA A 31 16.86 -9.05 -4.44
CA ALA A 31 16.34 -8.11 -5.43
C ALA A 31 15.39 -8.78 -6.43
N LEU A 32 15.74 -9.97 -6.95
CA LEU A 32 14.87 -10.72 -7.85
C LEU A 32 13.56 -11.12 -7.17
N THR A 33 13.63 -11.59 -5.93
CA THR A 33 12.44 -12.00 -5.16
C THR A 33 11.50 -10.83 -4.92
N VAL A 34 12.03 -9.69 -4.47
CA VAL A 34 11.25 -8.46 -4.25
C VAL A 34 10.64 -7.97 -5.55
N ASN A 35 11.42 -7.94 -6.64
CA ASN A 35 10.94 -7.54 -7.95
C ASN A 35 9.82 -8.45 -8.48
N LYS A 36 9.89 -9.77 -8.27
CA LYS A 36 8.80 -10.69 -8.65
C LYS A 36 7.53 -10.46 -7.84
N MET A 37 7.65 -10.22 -6.53
CA MET A 37 6.52 -9.86 -5.69
C MET A 37 5.89 -8.54 -6.14
N ALA A 38 6.71 -7.54 -6.44
CA ALA A 38 6.27 -6.27 -6.98
C ALA A 38 5.59 -6.43 -8.34
N ALA A 39 6.14 -7.23 -9.25
CA ALA A 39 5.57 -7.52 -10.56
C ALA A 39 4.16 -8.13 -10.47
N THR A 40 3.96 -9.09 -9.56
CA THR A 40 2.65 -9.69 -9.29
C THR A 40 1.65 -8.62 -8.80
N GLU A 41 2.07 -7.80 -7.86
CA GLU A 41 1.21 -6.72 -7.33
C GLU A 41 0.93 -5.64 -8.36
N ILE A 42 1.92 -5.23 -9.15
CA ILE A 42 1.77 -4.26 -10.25
C ILE A 42 0.72 -4.78 -11.24
N ALA A 43 0.85 -6.02 -11.70
CA ALA A 43 -0.12 -6.63 -12.61
C ALA A 43 -1.54 -6.63 -12.02
N ARG A 44 -1.66 -6.85 -10.70
CA ARG A 44 -2.93 -6.77 -9.98
C ARG A 44 -3.46 -5.33 -9.94
N GLN A 45 -2.62 -4.34 -9.63
CA GLN A 45 -3.00 -2.93 -9.54
C GLN A 45 -3.44 -2.37 -10.90
N LEU A 46 -2.75 -2.72 -11.99
CA LEU A 46 -3.13 -2.32 -13.34
C LEU A 46 -4.57 -2.75 -13.68
N ARG A 47 -4.95 -3.98 -13.28
CA ARG A 47 -6.32 -4.49 -13.47
C ARG A 47 -7.34 -3.82 -12.53
N LEU A 48 -7.00 -3.64 -11.25
CA LEU A 48 -7.92 -3.09 -10.25
C LEU A 48 -8.24 -1.62 -10.49
N ARG A 49 -7.24 -0.83 -10.91
CA ARG A 49 -7.39 0.60 -11.17
C ARG A 49 -7.78 0.91 -12.60
N ASP A 50 -7.88 -0.09 -13.48
CA ASP A 50 -8.08 0.06 -14.93
C ASP A 50 -7.04 1.01 -15.58
N MET A 51 -5.80 0.98 -15.06
CA MET A 51 -4.71 1.80 -15.58
C MET A 51 -4.41 1.42 -17.02
N GLY A 52 -4.37 2.40 -17.91
CA GLY A 52 -4.13 2.18 -19.33
C GLY A 52 -3.31 3.29 -19.96
N GLY A 53 -2.84 3.06 -21.17
CA GLY A 53 -1.90 3.93 -21.85
C GLY A 53 -0.47 3.41 -21.75
N ILE A 54 0.49 4.29 -21.70
CA ILE A 54 1.93 3.96 -21.55
C ILE A 54 2.25 3.84 -20.06
N ILE A 55 2.93 2.78 -19.69
CA ILE A 55 3.33 2.51 -18.32
C ILE A 55 4.82 2.16 -18.33
N VAL A 56 5.60 2.81 -17.48
CA VAL A 56 7.03 2.57 -17.28
C VAL A 56 7.23 2.08 -15.84
N ILE A 57 7.92 0.97 -15.69
CA ILE A 57 8.20 0.37 -14.39
C ILE A 57 9.70 0.36 -14.19
N ASP A 58 10.14 0.96 -13.08
CA ASP A 58 11.50 0.94 -12.59
C ASP A 58 11.60 -0.09 -11.46
N PHE A 59 12.20 -1.23 -11.77
CA PHE A 59 12.44 -2.30 -10.80
C PHE A 59 13.79 -2.11 -10.12
N ILE A 60 13.96 -2.72 -8.95
CA ILE A 60 15.26 -2.73 -8.27
C ILE A 60 16.31 -3.31 -9.23
N ASP A 61 17.45 -2.60 -9.35
CA ASP A 61 18.52 -2.96 -10.25
C ASP A 61 19.01 -4.40 -10.09
N MET A 62 19.16 -5.09 -11.22
CA MET A 62 19.70 -6.43 -11.31
C MET A 62 20.84 -6.51 -12.32
N ILE A 63 22.03 -6.81 -11.83
CA ILE A 63 23.25 -6.93 -12.66
C ILE A 63 23.15 -8.15 -13.59
N ASN A 64 22.56 -9.25 -13.10
CA ASN A 64 22.47 -10.52 -13.83
C ASN A 64 21.39 -10.44 -14.94
N ALA A 65 21.79 -10.75 -16.18
CA ALA A 65 20.89 -10.77 -17.32
C ALA A 65 19.82 -11.85 -17.23
N ASP A 66 20.15 -13.01 -16.62
CA ASP A 66 19.18 -14.11 -16.43
C ASP A 66 18.11 -13.73 -15.43
N HIS A 67 18.45 -12.98 -14.36
CA HIS A 67 17.47 -12.46 -13.42
C HIS A 67 16.52 -11.44 -14.06
N ARG A 68 17.05 -10.57 -14.95
CA ARG A 68 16.20 -9.61 -15.70
C ARG A 68 15.24 -10.35 -16.63
N ARG A 69 15.72 -11.42 -17.28
CA ARG A 69 14.88 -12.25 -18.14
C ARG A 69 13.80 -12.99 -17.34
N ASP A 70 14.18 -13.57 -16.23
CA ASP A 70 13.27 -14.29 -15.33
C ASP A 70 12.18 -13.36 -14.76
N LEU A 71 12.55 -12.13 -14.35
CA LEU A 71 11.57 -11.10 -13.95
C LEU A 71 10.62 -10.76 -15.11
N TYR A 72 11.14 -10.57 -16.32
CA TYR A 72 10.34 -10.25 -17.48
C TYR A 72 9.33 -11.36 -17.80
N ASP A 73 9.78 -12.60 -17.81
CA ASP A 73 8.93 -13.78 -18.08
C ASP A 73 7.86 -13.95 -16.98
N HIS A 74 8.25 -13.73 -15.72
CA HIS A 74 7.31 -13.72 -14.59
C HIS A 74 6.24 -12.63 -14.75
N PHE A 75 6.64 -11.39 -15.02
CA PHE A 75 5.70 -10.27 -15.21
C PHE A 75 4.77 -10.51 -16.39
N LYS A 76 5.29 -11.03 -17.50
CA LYS A 76 4.49 -11.42 -18.67
C LYS A 76 3.46 -12.50 -18.34
N SER A 77 3.84 -13.48 -17.52
CA SER A 77 2.93 -14.51 -17.02
C SER A 77 1.81 -13.92 -16.15
N GLU A 78 2.13 -13.02 -15.23
CA GLU A 78 1.12 -12.35 -14.39
C GLU A 78 0.16 -11.47 -15.22
N MET A 79 0.67 -10.81 -16.25
CA MET A 79 -0.13 -10.01 -17.17
C MET A 79 -0.99 -10.85 -18.12
N SER A 80 -0.69 -12.13 -18.34
CA SER A 80 -1.52 -13.00 -19.18
C SER A 80 -2.97 -13.16 -18.69
N ARG A 81 -3.18 -12.91 -17.38
CA ARG A 81 -4.52 -12.91 -16.75
C ARG A 81 -5.32 -11.63 -17.03
N ASP A 82 -4.71 -10.64 -17.65
CA ASP A 82 -5.38 -9.38 -17.98
C ASP A 82 -6.19 -9.51 -19.26
N LYS A 83 -7.48 -9.17 -19.18
CA LYS A 83 -8.39 -9.19 -20.35
C LYS A 83 -8.18 -8.01 -21.30
N ALA A 84 -7.54 -6.93 -20.82
CA ALA A 84 -7.23 -5.77 -21.65
C ALA A 84 -6.05 -6.09 -22.58
N ARG A 85 -6.11 -5.65 -23.82
CA ARG A 85 -4.97 -5.79 -24.74
C ARG A 85 -3.77 -5.02 -24.23
N HIS A 86 -2.64 -5.68 -24.16
CA HIS A 86 -1.40 -5.07 -23.70
C HIS A 86 -0.20 -5.61 -24.47
N LYS A 87 0.87 -4.82 -24.50
CA LYS A 87 2.15 -5.20 -25.08
C LYS A 87 3.25 -4.81 -24.11
N ILE A 88 4.06 -5.77 -23.72
CA ILE A 88 5.19 -5.58 -22.81
C ILE A 88 6.45 -5.65 -23.62
N LEU A 89 7.34 -4.66 -23.49
CA LEU A 89 8.64 -4.66 -24.12
C LEU A 89 9.67 -5.32 -23.19
N PRO A 90 10.71 -5.99 -23.75
CA PRO A 90 11.82 -6.48 -22.95
C PRO A 90 12.47 -5.36 -22.14
N PRO A 91 13.12 -5.68 -21.00
CA PRO A 91 13.81 -4.68 -20.20
C PRO A 91 14.79 -3.87 -21.05
N SER A 92 14.79 -2.55 -20.86
CA SER A 92 15.74 -1.66 -21.51
C SER A 92 17.15 -1.90 -20.99
N LYS A 93 18.17 -1.24 -21.60
CA LYS A 93 19.56 -1.26 -21.10
C LYS A 93 19.68 -0.70 -19.67
N PHE A 94 18.73 0.12 -19.25
CA PHE A 94 18.63 0.74 -17.92
C PHE A 94 17.76 -0.08 -16.93
N GLY A 95 17.33 -1.30 -17.31
CA GLY A 95 16.50 -2.15 -16.44
C GLY A 95 15.00 -1.82 -16.45
N LEU A 96 14.56 -0.76 -17.12
CA LEU A 96 13.17 -0.35 -17.16
C LEU A 96 12.32 -1.32 -17.99
N ILE A 97 11.15 -1.71 -17.48
CA ILE A 97 10.14 -2.43 -18.24
C ILE A 97 9.06 -1.45 -18.69
N GLN A 98 8.79 -1.44 -19.98
CA GLN A 98 7.79 -0.58 -20.60
C GLN A 98 6.65 -1.44 -21.11
N LEU A 99 5.41 -0.99 -20.91
CA LEU A 99 4.24 -1.63 -21.48
C LEU A 99 3.21 -0.61 -21.94
N THR A 100 2.40 -1.04 -22.90
CA THR A 100 1.18 -0.35 -23.27
C THR A 100 -0.01 -1.22 -22.91
N ARG A 101 -1.04 -0.63 -22.34
CA ARG A 101 -2.29 -1.31 -21.99
C ARG A 101 -3.48 -0.53 -22.53
N GLN A 102 -4.41 -1.22 -23.17
CA GLN A 102 -5.61 -0.58 -23.69
C GLN A 102 -6.46 -0.03 -22.54
N ARG A 103 -6.93 1.21 -22.67
CA ARG A 103 -7.93 1.79 -21.76
C ARG A 103 -9.28 1.16 -22.06
N THR A 104 -9.80 0.37 -21.14
CA THR A 104 -11.11 -0.30 -21.30
C THR A 104 -12.20 0.42 -20.54
N ARG A 105 -11.85 1.13 -19.48
CA ARG A 105 -12.73 1.93 -18.62
C ARG A 105 -12.01 3.19 -18.15
N PRO A 106 -12.74 4.17 -17.59
CA PRO A 106 -12.11 5.27 -16.87
C PRO A 106 -11.23 4.73 -15.73
N GLU A 107 -10.05 5.28 -15.60
CA GLU A 107 -9.11 4.92 -14.55
C GLU A 107 -9.65 5.30 -13.17
N LYS A 108 -9.45 4.43 -12.19
CA LYS A 108 -9.75 4.71 -10.79
C LYS A 108 -8.54 5.36 -10.13
N VAL A 109 -8.59 6.67 -10.01
CA VAL A 109 -7.58 7.43 -9.28
C VAL A 109 -7.76 7.21 -7.78
N ILE A 110 -6.79 6.60 -7.13
CA ILE A 110 -6.75 6.48 -5.68
C ILE A 110 -5.90 7.64 -5.16
N LYS A 111 -6.57 8.65 -4.60
CA LYS A 111 -5.88 9.73 -3.91
C LYS A 111 -5.38 9.21 -2.56
N THR A 112 -4.08 9.24 -2.36
CA THR A 112 -3.43 8.90 -1.08
C THR A 112 -3.19 10.13 -0.22
N LYS A 113 -3.31 11.31 -0.80
CA LYS A 113 -3.20 12.62 -0.16
C LYS A 113 -4.34 13.52 -0.61
N GLU A 114 -4.72 14.42 0.24
CA GLU A 114 -5.75 15.45 0.00
C GLU A 114 -5.20 16.80 0.45
N ASP A 115 -5.70 17.88 -0.18
CA ASP A 115 -5.37 19.23 0.26
C ASP A 115 -5.85 19.45 1.70
N ASN A 116 -5.01 20.06 2.53
CA ASN A 116 -5.40 20.39 3.89
C ASN A 116 -6.30 21.63 3.87
N PRO A 117 -7.57 21.53 4.28
CA PRO A 117 -8.49 22.66 4.23
C PRO A 117 -8.15 23.79 5.22
N ASN A 118 -7.24 23.58 6.16
CA ASN A 118 -6.92 24.52 7.23
C ASN A 118 -5.54 25.16 7.10
N ILE A 119 -4.62 24.54 6.37
CA ILE A 119 -3.23 25.01 6.23
C ILE A 119 -2.76 24.65 4.82
N ASP A 120 -1.92 25.49 4.20
CA ASP A 120 -1.27 25.14 2.94
C ASP A 120 -0.45 23.85 3.07
N GLY A 121 -0.76 22.86 2.24
CA GLY A 121 -0.10 21.56 2.21
C GLY A 121 -1.07 20.40 2.01
N GLU A 122 -0.51 19.21 1.90
CA GLU A 122 -1.25 17.96 1.72
C GLU A 122 -1.30 17.15 3.02
N ILE A 123 -2.43 16.52 3.28
CA ILE A 123 -2.61 15.53 4.34
C ILE A 123 -2.84 14.15 3.72
N LEU A 124 -2.54 13.10 4.49
CA LEU A 124 -2.90 11.75 4.06
C LEU A 124 -4.41 11.61 3.90
N ALA A 125 -4.84 10.96 2.84
CA ALA A 125 -6.24 10.65 2.66
C ALA A 125 -6.76 9.80 3.83
N PRO A 126 -7.98 10.05 4.34
CA PRO A 126 -8.54 9.34 5.51
C PRO A 126 -8.47 7.81 5.38
N ILE A 127 -8.67 7.29 4.16
CA ILE A 127 -8.60 5.85 3.91
C ILE A 127 -7.21 5.28 4.22
N VAL A 128 -6.13 6.00 3.89
CA VAL A 128 -4.75 5.58 4.17
C VAL A 128 -4.49 5.55 5.68
N VAL A 129 -5.05 6.52 6.41
CA VAL A 129 -4.92 6.54 7.88
C VAL A 129 -5.67 5.38 8.52
N VAL A 130 -6.87 5.03 8.02
CA VAL A 130 -7.62 3.86 8.47
C VAL A 130 -6.88 2.55 8.20
N GLU A 131 -6.23 2.42 7.04
CA GLU A 131 -5.39 1.26 6.72
C GLU A 131 -4.19 1.15 7.67
N ARG A 132 -3.55 2.27 8.01
CA ARG A 132 -2.48 2.31 9.04
C ARG A 132 -2.98 1.91 10.42
N MET A 133 -4.16 2.40 10.81
CA MET A 133 -4.80 1.96 12.07
C MET A 133 -5.00 0.43 12.09
N GLU A 134 -5.49 -0.16 11.00
CA GLU A 134 -5.67 -1.60 10.89
C GLU A 134 -4.34 -2.35 10.99
N GLU A 135 -3.27 -1.85 10.36
CA GLU A 135 -1.95 -2.44 10.44
C GLU A 135 -1.39 -2.42 11.88
N VAL A 136 -1.52 -1.28 12.56
CA VAL A 136 -1.14 -1.15 13.98
C VAL A 136 -1.93 -2.11 14.85
N ILE A 137 -3.25 -2.20 14.66
CA ILE A 137 -4.11 -3.14 15.38
C ILE A 137 -3.65 -4.58 15.14
N ARG A 138 -3.38 -4.97 13.90
CA ARG A 138 -2.89 -6.31 13.55
C ARG A 138 -1.60 -6.67 14.31
N ASN A 139 -0.66 -5.74 14.37
CA ASN A 139 0.61 -5.95 15.05
C ASN A 139 0.42 -6.03 16.58
N LEU A 140 -0.36 -5.12 17.15
CA LEU A 140 -0.61 -5.08 18.59
C LEU A 140 -1.42 -6.29 19.11
N ILE A 141 -2.28 -6.88 18.29
CA ILE A 141 -3.03 -8.09 18.68
C ILE A 141 -2.08 -9.28 18.93
N GLN A 142 -0.95 -9.35 18.25
CA GLN A 142 0.02 -10.43 18.44
C GLN A 142 0.84 -10.25 19.71
N THR A 143 1.10 -9.03 20.13
CA THR A 143 1.96 -8.70 21.28
C THR A 143 1.17 -8.45 22.56
N GLU A 144 0.00 -7.82 22.46
CA GLU A 144 -0.81 -7.40 23.59
C GLU A 144 -1.96 -8.38 23.87
N LYS A 145 -1.96 -9.00 25.07
CA LYS A 145 -3.03 -9.92 25.51
C LYS A 145 -4.26 -9.19 26.06
N GLY A 146 -4.10 -7.94 26.49
CA GLY A 146 -5.16 -7.14 27.12
C GLY A 146 -6.15 -6.52 26.13
N LYS A 147 -7.12 -5.75 26.65
CA LYS A 147 -8.03 -4.95 25.83
C LYS A 147 -7.26 -3.81 25.16
N LEU A 148 -7.61 -3.51 23.92
CA LEU A 148 -7.06 -2.40 23.14
C LEU A 148 -8.12 -1.29 23.01
N PHE A 149 -7.66 -0.06 23.17
CA PHE A 149 -8.47 1.14 23.03
C PHE A 149 -7.87 2.03 21.97
N LEU A 150 -8.67 2.41 20.99
CA LEU A 150 -8.32 3.31 19.91
C LEU A 150 -8.99 4.66 20.18
N HIS A 151 -8.21 5.67 20.52
CA HIS A 151 -8.67 7.05 20.65
C HIS A 151 -8.56 7.74 19.31
N VAL A 152 -9.63 8.41 18.86
CA VAL A 152 -9.70 9.08 17.57
C VAL A 152 -10.60 10.31 17.66
N HIS A 153 -10.54 11.19 16.64
CA HIS A 153 -11.50 12.27 16.50
C HIS A 153 -12.94 11.72 16.33
N PRO A 154 -13.99 12.40 16.83
CA PRO A 154 -15.39 11.91 16.77
C PRO A 154 -15.88 11.56 15.35
N PHE A 155 -15.50 12.33 14.33
CA PHE A 155 -15.86 11.99 12.94
C PHE A 155 -15.24 10.66 12.47
N VAL A 156 -14.02 10.37 12.89
CA VAL A 156 -13.35 9.10 12.58
C VAL A 156 -14.01 7.95 13.34
N GLU A 157 -14.36 8.16 14.61
CA GLU A 157 -15.14 7.17 15.39
C GLU A 157 -16.46 6.84 14.69
N ALA A 158 -17.25 7.86 14.32
CA ALA A 158 -18.51 7.67 13.61
C ALA A 158 -18.32 6.90 12.29
N TYR A 159 -17.26 7.19 11.54
CA TYR A 159 -16.92 6.49 10.28
C TYR A 159 -16.57 5.01 10.55
N LEU A 160 -15.78 4.73 11.57
CA LEU A 160 -15.33 3.38 11.91
C LEU A 160 -16.44 2.50 12.48
N THR A 161 -17.44 3.09 13.15
CA THR A 161 -18.52 2.37 13.85
C THR A 161 -19.84 2.33 13.07
N LYS A 162 -19.98 3.11 12.01
CA LYS A 162 -21.22 3.26 11.24
C LYS A 162 -21.65 1.96 10.55
N GLY A 163 -22.90 1.56 10.75
CA GLY A 163 -23.58 0.48 10.04
C GLY A 163 -23.37 -0.92 10.66
N LEU A 164 -24.18 -1.89 10.20
CA LEU A 164 -24.17 -3.29 10.70
C LEU A 164 -22.84 -3.99 10.43
N MET A 165 -22.20 -3.71 9.28
CA MET A 165 -20.87 -4.23 8.90
C MET A 165 -19.84 -3.10 8.96
N SER A 166 -19.77 -2.45 10.12
CA SER A 166 -18.81 -1.38 10.37
C SER A 166 -17.35 -1.85 10.20
N ILE A 167 -16.43 -0.93 10.01
CA ILE A 167 -14.99 -1.24 9.93
C ILE A 167 -14.53 -1.94 11.23
N GLN A 168 -14.96 -1.45 12.38
CA GLN A 168 -14.72 -2.08 13.68
C GLN A 168 -15.21 -3.54 13.72
N THR A 169 -16.42 -3.81 13.20
CA THR A 169 -16.97 -5.17 13.12
C THR A 169 -16.15 -6.06 12.19
N LYS A 170 -15.69 -5.52 11.04
CA LYS A 170 -14.82 -6.25 10.10
C LYS A 170 -13.48 -6.61 10.76
N TRP A 171 -12.88 -5.70 11.51
CA TRP A 171 -11.67 -5.98 12.27
C TRP A 171 -11.88 -7.08 13.31
N TYR A 172 -12.99 -7.03 14.04
CA TYR A 172 -13.35 -8.09 14.99
C TYR A 172 -13.50 -9.46 14.31
N LEU A 173 -14.23 -9.53 13.20
CA LEU A 173 -14.40 -10.78 12.45
C LEU A 173 -13.07 -11.34 11.94
N LYS A 174 -12.16 -10.46 11.51
CA LYS A 174 -10.85 -10.81 10.94
C LYS A 174 -9.85 -11.23 12.01
N TYR A 175 -9.78 -10.48 13.09
CA TYR A 175 -8.75 -10.65 14.12
C TYR A 175 -9.21 -11.32 15.40
N LYS A 176 -10.53 -11.56 15.54
CA LYS A 176 -11.16 -12.18 16.73
C LYS A 176 -10.89 -11.44 18.04
N LYS A 177 -10.53 -10.16 17.95
CA LYS A 177 -10.29 -9.30 19.11
C LYS A 177 -11.01 -7.97 18.92
N TRP A 178 -11.80 -7.59 19.92
CA TRP A 178 -12.53 -6.34 19.92
C TRP A 178 -11.61 -5.18 20.29
N VAL A 179 -11.56 -4.16 19.46
CA VAL A 179 -10.89 -2.89 19.73
C VAL A 179 -11.95 -1.86 20.09
N THR A 180 -11.89 -1.32 21.30
CA THR A 180 -12.83 -0.28 21.73
C THR A 180 -12.40 1.06 21.16
N ILE A 181 -13.28 1.72 20.40
CA ILE A 181 -13.02 3.04 19.83
C ILE A 181 -13.58 4.10 20.79
N ILE A 182 -12.78 5.09 21.12
CA ILE A 182 -13.11 6.17 22.06
C ILE A 182 -12.92 7.52 21.37
N PRO A 183 -14.00 8.31 21.19
CA PRO A 183 -13.88 9.64 20.60
C PRO A 183 -13.17 10.62 21.54
N ARG A 184 -12.39 11.53 20.96
CA ARG A 184 -11.66 12.59 21.65
C ARG A 184 -11.79 13.90 20.87
N ASP A 185 -12.56 14.86 21.40
CA ASP A 185 -12.77 16.17 20.77
C ASP A 185 -11.49 17.01 20.67
N SER A 186 -10.50 16.71 21.52
CA SER A 186 -9.21 17.41 21.53
C SER A 186 -8.25 16.93 20.43
N PHE A 187 -8.58 15.85 19.72
CA PHE A 187 -7.73 15.30 18.66
C PHE A 187 -7.95 16.03 17.35
N LYS A 188 -6.88 16.20 16.58
CA LYS A 188 -6.99 16.62 15.19
C LYS A 188 -7.70 15.55 14.36
N TYR A 189 -8.27 15.94 13.22
CA TYR A 189 -9.15 15.08 12.40
C TYR A 189 -8.61 13.67 12.12
N LEU A 190 -7.33 13.52 11.81
CA LEU A 190 -6.71 12.21 11.52
C LEU A 190 -5.78 11.71 12.62
N GLU A 191 -5.73 12.41 13.74
CA GLU A 191 -4.95 11.99 14.91
C GLU A 191 -5.57 10.75 15.55
N TYR A 192 -4.72 9.80 15.89
CA TYR A 192 -5.15 8.64 16.66
C TYR A 192 -4.10 8.16 17.66
N LYS A 193 -4.57 7.45 18.67
CA LYS A 193 -3.73 6.91 19.74
C LYS A 193 -4.24 5.54 20.18
N MET A 194 -3.36 4.55 20.22
CA MET A 194 -3.63 3.23 20.76
C MET A 194 -3.12 3.12 22.18
N VAL A 195 -3.98 2.65 23.08
CA VAL A 195 -3.62 2.41 24.49
C VAL A 195 -4.07 1.02 24.95
N ASN A 196 -3.37 0.48 25.93
CA ASN A 196 -3.76 -0.80 26.56
C ASN A 196 -4.69 -0.59 27.77
N SER A 197 -5.05 -1.69 28.44
CA SER A 197 -5.92 -1.68 29.63
C SER A 197 -5.32 -0.91 30.81
N LYS A 198 -4.00 -0.71 30.85
CA LYS A 198 -3.30 0.06 31.89
C LYS A 198 -3.20 1.54 31.54
N LYS A 199 -3.81 1.97 30.42
CA LYS A 199 -3.72 3.32 29.85
C LYS A 199 -2.29 3.69 29.37
N GLU A 200 -1.43 2.71 29.16
CA GLU A 200 -0.12 2.92 28.55
C GLU A 200 -0.29 3.14 27.06
N GLU A 201 0.39 4.14 26.52
CA GLU A 201 0.41 4.43 25.09
C GLU A 201 1.25 3.39 24.36
N LEU A 202 0.65 2.74 23.38
CA LEU A 202 1.31 1.75 22.55
C LEU A 202 1.77 2.34 21.21
N MET A 203 1.00 3.27 20.67
CA MET A 203 1.25 3.93 19.40
C MET A 203 0.42 5.21 19.29
N SER A 204 1.00 6.26 18.69
CA SER A 204 0.28 7.48 18.33
C SER A 204 0.65 7.96 16.95
N TYR A 205 -0.27 8.66 16.32
CA TYR A 205 -0.09 9.38 15.06
C TYR A 205 -0.74 10.75 15.20
N SER A 206 0.01 11.79 14.91
CA SER A 206 -0.48 13.18 14.80
C SER A 206 0.05 13.77 13.50
N ASN A 207 -0.83 14.46 12.80
CA ASN A 207 -0.53 15.13 11.52
C ASN A 207 -0.27 16.62 11.77
#